data_5909f693b2d28b67d51833c32fbe979f
#
_entry.id   5909f693b2d28b67d51833c32fbe979f
#
_cell.length_a   1.000
_cell.length_b   1.000
_cell.length_c   1.000
_cell.angle_alpha   90.00
_cell.angle_beta   90.00
_cell.angle_gamma   90.00
#
_symmetry.space_group_name_H-M   'P 1'
#
loop_
_entity.id
_entity.type
_entity.pdbx_description
1 polymer ?
#
loop_
_entity_poly.entity_id
_entity_poly.type
_entity_poly.pdbx_seq_one_letter_code
_entity_poly.pdbx_strand_id
1 'polypeptide(L)'
;MGKQAKGVGKASLLALSVMSILAMDGYSAFAQDAPAKQVFGNIALPSAGPSASYGSYAKGCQSGAVALPTEGQGFQAMRLSRNRRWGQPQMIAFIERFAQDAQKIGWPGLLIGDISQPRGGPMLTGHASHQIGLDADIWWRPMPDRVMSADQRESTPFISMLDKSKFLTVDDRKWSPLNAKLVMLAASYPQVERIFVNPAIKQKLCQTWKGDRTYMGKIRPIYGHDEHFHVRLECPPGAPNCKPQAAVGAGDGCDKSLAWWFSKEPWAAPKKDPNAKPPKPPRPVMVSDLPRACAAIASAQSASAGATLIRNREASAMPAAQPEMDTNAPSVTPNALMPPADIPRPSSRPSLN
;
A
#
# COMPACT_ATOMS: atom_id res chain seq x y z
N MET A 1 21.33 78.54 -7.74
CA MET A 1 21.00 77.99 -6.40
C MET A 1 20.59 76.52 -6.61
N GLY A 2 21.51 75.62 -6.38
CA GLY A 2 21.28 74.21 -6.56
C GLY A 2 20.67 73.56 -5.29
N LYS A 3 19.89 72.52 -5.50
CA LYS A 3 19.58 71.51 -4.44
C LYS A 3 19.79 70.14 -4.98
N GLN A 4 20.76 69.46 -4.38
CA GLN A 4 21.11 68.05 -4.57
C GLN A 4 19.96 67.18 -4.00
N ALA A 5 19.49 66.18 -4.75
CA ALA A 5 18.71 65.07 -4.27
C ALA A 5 19.66 63.88 -4.03
N LYS A 6 19.79 63.46 -2.74
CA LYS A 6 20.56 62.32 -2.27
C LYS A 6 19.84 61.00 -2.64
N GLY A 7 20.59 60.07 -3.22
CA GLY A 7 20.11 58.73 -3.50
C GLY A 7 19.93 57.93 -2.21
N VAL A 8 18.79 57.28 -2.13
CA VAL A 8 18.44 56.28 -1.09
C VAL A 8 18.13 54.98 -1.79
N GLY A 9 18.87 53.93 -1.43
CA GLY A 9 18.21 52.63 -1.41
C GLY A 9 18.61 51.59 -2.42
N LYS A 10 19.88 51.23 -2.57
CA LYS A 10 20.23 49.89 -3.12
C LYS A 10 20.49 48.81 -2.05
N ALA A 11 20.55 49.17 -0.76
CA ALA A 11 20.84 48.24 0.32
C ALA A 11 19.64 47.45 0.88
N SER A 12 18.44 47.97 0.72
CA SER A 12 17.22 47.33 1.32
C SER A 12 16.69 46.11 0.55
N LEU A 13 16.96 45.99 -0.75
CA LEU A 13 16.49 44.85 -1.57
C LEU A 13 17.33 43.58 -1.37
N LEU A 14 18.60 43.69 -1.00
CA LEU A 14 19.44 42.52 -0.72
C LEU A 14 19.10 41.88 0.63
N ALA A 15 18.73 42.65 1.62
CA ALA A 15 18.39 42.13 2.95
C ALA A 15 17.11 41.29 2.97
N LEU A 16 16.08 41.65 2.18
CA LEU A 16 14.85 40.86 2.06
C LEU A 16 15.05 39.54 1.33
N SER A 17 15.93 39.46 0.33
CA SER A 17 16.22 38.22 -0.40
C SER A 17 16.98 37.21 0.45
N VAL A 18 17.90 37.66 1.28
CA VAL A 18 18.67 36.78 2.20
C VAL A 18 17.79 36.21 3.30
N MET A 19 16.85 37.01 3.82
CA MET A 19 15.94 36.56 4.88
C MET A 19 14.92 35.49 4.38
N SER A 20 14.51 35.56 3.12
CA SER A 20 13.63 34.57 2.52
C SER A 20 14.32 33.22 2.25
N ILE A 21 15.61 33.22 1.93
CA ILE A 21 16.40 31.99 1.71
C ILE A 21 16.67 31.27 3.04
N LEU A 22 17.00 32.00 4.10
CA LEU A 22 17.23 31.42 5.44
C LEU A 22 15.97 30.85 6.07
N ALA A 23 14.80 31.38 5.77
CA ALA A 23 13.52 30.84 6.26
C ALA A 23 13.13 29.50 5.57
N MET A 24 13.51 29.29 4.31
CA MET A 24 13.24 28.02 3.60
C MET A 24 14.18 26.90 4.06
N ASP A 25 15.44 27.17 4.35
CA ASP A 25 16.39 26.18 4.85
C ASP A 25 16.04 25.71 6.27
N GLY A 26 15.56 26.62 7.12
CA GLY A 26 15.10 26.29 8.47
C GLY A 26 13.88 25.37 8.51
N TYR A 27 12.91 25.58 7.61
CA TYR A 27 11.71 24.73 7.54
C TYR A 27 12.05 23.30 7.08
N SER A 28 13.01 23.13 6.17
CA SER A 28 13.47 21.82 5.71
C SER A 28 14.21 21.04 6.80
N ALA A 29 14.98 21.70 7.64
CA ALA A 29 15.72 21.06 8.72
C ALA A 29 14.78 20.53 9.83
N PHE A 30 13.80 21.31 10.24
CA PHE A 30 12.80 20.87 11.25
C PHE A 30 11.93 19.69 10.76
N ALA A 31 11.62 19.60 9.48
CA ALA A 31 10.84 18.50 8.94
C ALA A 31 11.62 17.17 8.92
N GLN A 32 12.96 17.22 8.80
CA GLN A 32 13.80 16.01 8.76
C GLN A 32 13.91 15.30 10.11
N ASP A 33 13.85 16.03 11.21
CA ASP A 33 13.96 15.50 12.57
C ASP A 33 12.61 15.12 13.20
N ALA A 34 11.51 15.20 12.42
CA ALA A 34 10.19 14.85 12.91
C ALA A 34 9.85 13.37 12.67
N PRO A 35 9.03 12.74 13.53
CA PRO A 35 8.51 11.40 13.28
C PRO A 35 7.72 11.34 12.00
N ALA A 36 8.16 10.51 11.04
CA ALA A 36 7.61 10.45 9.70
C ALA A 36 6.10 10.19 9.67
N LYS A 37 5.59 9.31 10.54
CA LYS A 37 4.16 9.02 10.61
C LYS A 37 3.31 10.23 11.01
N GLN A 38 3.87 11.14 11.83
CA GLN A 38 3.16 12.37 12.22
C GLN A 38 3.15 13.37 11.06
N VAL A 39 4.26 13.48 10.34
CA VAL A 39 4.38 14.37 9.18
C VAL A 39 3.43 13.91 8.07
N PHE A 40 3.56 12.67 7.60
CA PHE A 40 2.79 12.17 6.47
C PHE A 40 1.31 11.93 6.80
N GLY A 41 1.02 11.47 8.03
CA GLY A 41 -0.35 11.17 8.48
C GLY A 41 -1.26 12.39 8.61
N ASN A 42 -0.69 13.58 8.74
CA ASN A 42 -1.44 14.84 8.87
C ASN A 42 -1.57 15.61 7.55
N ILE A 43 -1.02 15.12 6.44
CA ILE A 43 -1.12 15.78 5.14
C ILE A 43 -2.44 15.42 4.47
N ALA A 44 -3.26 16.44 4.19
CA ALA A 44 -4.60 16.25 3.64
C ALA A 44 -4.64 16.08 2.11
N LEU A 45 -3.66 16.63 1.37
CA LEU A 45 -3.65 16.70 -0.09
C LEU A 45 -2.34 16.17 -0.69
N PRO A 46 -2.38 15.60 -1.90
CA PRO A 46 -1.17 15.17 -2.59
C PRO A 46 -0.27 16.36 -2.95
N SER A 47 1.01 16.10 -3.20
CA SER A 47 1.89 17.12 -3.74
C SER A 47 1.53 17.43 -5.20
N ALA A 48 1.76 18.67 -5.61
CA ALA A 48 1.76 19.03 -7.02
C ALA A 48 2.91 18.32 -7.77
N GLY A 49 2.84 18.31 -9.10
CA GLY A 49 3.88 17.71 -9.95
C GLY A 49 3.61 16.27 -10.39
N PRO A 50 4.57 15.62 -11.04
CA PRO A 50 4.42 14.28 -11.61
C PRO A 50 4.15 13.19 -10.55
N SER A 51 3.43 12.16 -10.98
CA SER A 51 3.21 10.97 -10.17
C SER A 51 4.48 10.12 -10.13
N ALA A 52 4.97 9.81 -8.92
CA ALA A 52 6.13 8.95 -8.74
C ALA A 52 6.16 8.32 -7.35
N SER A 53 6.71 7.11 -7.27
CA SER A 53 6.97 6.37 -6.03
C SER A 53 8.45 6.50 -5.66
N TYR A 54 8.74 6.65 -4.37
CA TYR A 54 10.10 6.81 -3.85
C TYR A 54 10.36 5.84 -2.71
N GLY A 55 11.37 5.00 -2.85
CA GLY A 55 11.72 3.98 -1.87
C GLY A 55 10.93 2.69 -2.01
N SER A 56 10.84 1.92 -0.92
CA SER A 56 10.11 0.65 -0.89
C SER A 56 8.69 0.82 -0.32
N TYR A 57 7.88 -0.21 -0.46
CA TYR A 57 6.49 -0.26 0.01
C TYR A 57 6.35 0.03 1.51
N ALA A 58 7.37 -0.32 2.32
CA ALA A 58 7.39 -0.14 3.77
C ALA A 58 8.34 0.98 4.25
N LYS A 59 9.06 1.61 3.33
CA LYS A 59 9.99 2.71 3.64
C LYS A 59 10.09 3.65 2.44
N GLY A 60 9.11 4.52 2.29
CA GLY A 60 9.00 5.36 1.11
C GLY A 60 7.98 6.47 1.24
N CYS A 61 7.69 7.11 0.11
CA CYS A 61 6.66 8.12 -0.07
C CYS A 61 6.25 8.20 -1.53
N GLN A 62 5.25 9.03 -1.85
CA GLN A 62 4.80 9.25 -3.23
C GLN A 62 4.57 10.73 -3.52
N SER A 63 4.80 11.14 -4.77
CA SER A 63 4.38 12.44 -5.30
C SER A 63 3.24 12.29 -6.29
N GLY A 64 2.51 13.38 -6.53
CA GLY A 64 1.49 13.47 -7.57
C GLY A 64 0.43 12.36 -7.51
N ALA A 65 0.08 11.90 -6.32
CA ALA A 65 -0.90 10.83 -6.14
C ALA A 65 -2.27 11.21 -6.68
N VAL A 66 -3.01 10.17 -7.11
CA VAL A 66 -4.37 10.24 -7.62
C VAL A 66 -5.33 9.64 -6.58
N ALA A 67 -6.46 10.26 -6.37
CA ALA A 67 -7.49 9.71 -5.49
C ALA A 67 -8.34 8.67 -6.23
N LEU A 68 -8.53 7.49 -5.66
CA LEU A 68 -9.63 6.62 -6.10
C LEU A 68 -10.95 7.36 -5.88
N PRO A 69 -11.88 7.43 -6.85
CA PRO A 69 -13.23 7.92 -6.61
C PRO A 69 -13.89 7.20 -5.43
N THR A 70 -14.84 7.87 -4.76
CA THR A 70 -15.52 7.24 -3.62
C THR A 70 -16.37 6.04 -4.02
N GLU A 71 -16.86 6.05 -5.26
CA GLU A 71 -17.54 4.93 -5.94
C GLU A 71 -17.25 4.96 -7.42
N GLY A 72 -17.44 3.80 -8.06
CA GLY A 72 -17.34 3.61 -9.50
C GLY A 72 -17.99 2.31 -9.93
N GLN A 73 -17.85 1.95 -11.19
CA GLN A 73 -18.40 0.71 -11.71
C GLN A 73 -17.80 -0.49 -10.99
N GLY A 74 -18.60 -1.15 -10.16
CA GLY A 74 -18.23 -2.36 -9.44
C GLY A 74 -17.36 -2.15 -8.20
N PHE A 75 -17.22 -0.92 -7.67
CA PHE A 75 -16.51 -0.69 -6.42
C PHE A 75 -17.06 0.47 -5.60
N GLN A 76 -16.78 0.45 -4.30
CA GLN A 76 -16.93 1.56 -3.37
C GLN A 76 -15.74 1.62 -2.42
N ALA A 77 -15.18 2.84 -2.21
CA ALA A 77 -14.13 3.07 -1.23
C ALA A 77 -14.69 3.13 0.19
N MET A 78 -13.99 2.52 1.13
CA MET A 78 -14.38 2.40 2.53
C MET A 78 -13.52 3.29 3.44
N ARG A 79 -13.99 3.60 4.66
CA ARG A 79 -13.23 4.35 5.67
C ARG A 79 -12.73 5.70 5.14
N LEU A 80 -13.60 6.47 4.51
CA LEU A 80 -13.27 7.73 3.82
C LEU A 80 -12.60 8.75 4.76
N SER A 81 -12.97 8.76 6.05
CA SER A 81 -12.39 9.62 7.08
C SER A 81 -10.88 9.43 7.26
N ARG A 82 -10.35 8.25 6.92
CA ARG A 82 -8.90 7.97 7.01
C ARG A 82 -8.09 8.71 5.96
N ASN A 83 -8.72 9.22 4.90
CA ASN A 83 -8.05 9.85 3.75
C ASN A 83 -6.93 8.98 3.13
N ARG A 84 -7.19 7.67 2.95
CA ARG A 84 -6.20 6.68 2.50
C ARG A 84 -6.55 6.04 1.15
N ARG A 85 -7.29 6.76 0.31
CA ARG A 85 -7.68 6.31 -1.04
C ARG A 85 -6.77 6.88 -2.15
N TRP A 86 -5.51 7.19 -1.84
CA TRP A 86 -4.56 7.80 -2.76
C TRP A 86 -3.55 6.78 -3.27
N GLY A 87 -3.32 6.75 -4.57
CA GLY A 87 -2.38 5.83 -5.20
C GLY A 87 -1.67 6.44 -6.39
N GLN A 88 -0.74 5.68 -6.96
CA GLN A 88 -0.19 5.98 -8.27
C GLN A 88 -1.26 5.74 -9.34
N PRO A 89 -1.21 6.43 -10.52
CA PRO A 89 -2.22 6.27 -11.57
C PRO A 89 -2.50 4.81 -11.95
N GLN A 90 -1.45 3.98 -12.07
CA GLN A 90 -1.63 2.56 -12.39
C GLN A 90 -2.34 1.74 -11.31
N MET A 91 -2.24 2.14 -10.04
CA MET A 91 -3.01 1.50 -8.96
C MET A 91 -4.49 1.82 -9.09
N ILE A 92 -4.84 3.07 -9.39
CA ILE A 92 -6.23 3.47 -9.59
C ILE A 92 -6.83 2.76 -10.81
N ALA A 93 -6.12 2.78 -11.93
CA ALA A 93 -6.54 2.07 -13.16
C ALA A 93 -6.69 0.55 -12.93
N PHE A 94 -5.76 -0.06 -12.15
CA PHE A 94 -5.87 -1.46 -11.77
C PHE A 94 -7.17 -1.73 -10.99
N ILE A 95 -7.47 -0.93 -9.96
CA ILE A 95 -8.66 -1.14 -9.13
C ILE A 95 -9.94 -1.01 -9.97
N GLU A 96 -10.04 0.03 -10.81
CA GLU A 96 -11.20 0.25 -11.67
C GLU A 96 -11.41 -0.91 -12.65
N ARG A 97 -10.35 -1.38 -13.28
CA ARG A 97 -10.42 -2.53 -14.19
C ARG A 97 -10.74 -3.82 -13.46
N PHE A 98 -10.07 -4.08 -12.35
CA PHE A 98 -10.29 -5.28 -11.55
C PHE A 98 -11.73 -5.35 -11.02
N ALA A 99 -12.33 -4.22 -10.63
CA ALA A 99 -13.72 -4.16 -10.20
C ALA A 99 -14.69 -4.59 -11.29
N GLN A 100 -14.49 -4.11 -12.54
CA GLN A 100 -15.30 -4.51 -13.68
C GLN A 100 -15.14 -6.00 -14.04
N ASP A 101 -13.90 -6.50 -14.00
CA ASP A 101 -13.63 -7.92 -14.31
C ASP A 101 -14.11 -8.85 -13.19
N ALA A 102 -14.10 -8.40 -11.93
CA ALA A 102 -14.70 -9.12 -10.82
C ALA A 102 -16.20 -9.30 -10.99
N GLN A 103 -16.93 -8.31 -11.50
CA GLN A 103 -18.35 -8.46 -11.82
C GLN A 103 -18.60 -9.52 -12.91
N LYS A 104 -17.72 -9.62 -13.92
CA LYS A 104 -17.84 -10.63 -14.98
C LYS A 104 -17.71 -12.06 -14.49
N ILE A 105 -16.95 -12.29 -13.41
CA ILE A 105 -16.86 -13.61 -12.77
C ILE A 105 -17.96 -13.87 -11.74
N GLY A 106 -18.91 -12.94 -11.58
CA GLY A 106 -20.06 -13.04 -10.67
C GLY A 106 -19.83 -12.42 -9.27
N TRP A 107 -18.70 -11.72 -9.02
CA TRP A 107 -18.51 -10.99 -7.77
C TRP A 107 -19.38 -9.72 -7.78
N PRO A 108 -20.19 -9.43 -6.75
CA PRO A 108 -21.15 -8.32 -6.80
C PRO A 108 -20.49 -6.93 -6.96
N GLY A 109 -19.26 -6.78 -6.50
CA GLY A 109 -18.45 -5.57 -6.54
C GLY A 109 -17.49 -5.53 -5.35
N LEU A 110 -16.48 -4.65 -5.45
CA LEU A 110 -15.39 -4.56 -4.50
C LEU A 110 -15.66 -3.48 -3.43
N LEU A 111 -15.32 -3.77 -2.18
CA LEU A 111 -15.12 -2.77 -1.13
C LEU A 111 -13.62 -2.53 -1.00
N ILE A 112 -13.19 -1.33 -1.37
CA ILE A 112 -11.77 -0.94 -1.37
C ILE A 112 -11.44 -0.28 -0.05
N GLY A 113 -10.49 -0.86 0.68
CA GLY A 113 -9.95 -0.33 1.92
C GLY A 113 -8.86 0.72 1.71
N ASP A 114 -7.80 0.62 2.53
CA ASP A 114 -6.69 1.56 2.48
C ASP A 114 -5.80 1.29 1.23
N ILE A 115 -5.44 2.36 0.51
CA ILE A 115 -4.43 2.35 -0.57
C ILE A 115 -3.16 3.01 -0.02
N SER A 116 -3.15 4.32 0.08
CA SER A 116 -2.08 5.11 0.68
C SER A 116 -2.60 6.47 1.13
N GLN A 117 -1.78 7.18 1.91
CA GLN A 117 -2.00 8.59 2.25
C GLN A 117 -1.67 9.49 1.04
N PRO A 118 -2.12 10.76 1.02
CA PRO A 118 -1.95 11.65 -0.13
C PRO A 118 -0.49 11.78 -0.63
N ARG A 119 0.48 11.72 0.28
CA ARG A 119 1.92 11.77 -0.06
C ARG A 119 2.66 10.49 0.34
N GLY A 120 1.92 9.40 0.61
CA GLY A 120 2.49 8.16 1.08
C GLY A 120 3.07 8.28 2.50
N GLY A 121 4.21 7.66 2.71
CA GLY A 121 4.86 7.63 4.00
C GLY A 121 4.20 6.74 5.05
N PRO A 122 4.83 6.56 6.22
CA PRO A 122 4.27 5.75 7.31
C PRO A 122 2.95 6.32 7.82
N MET A 123 1.96 5.45 8.02
CA MET A 123 0.64 5.82 8.53
C MET A 123 0.64 5.98 10.05
N LEU A 124 -0.25 6.83 10.59
CA LEU A 124 -0.43 7.00 12.04
C LEU A 124 -0.78 5.69 12.73
N THR A 125 -1.64 4.89 12.09
CA THR A 125 -2.14 3.62 12.61
C THR A 125 -2.22 2.57 11.51
N GLY A 126 -2.13 1.30 11.88
CA GLY A 126 -2.22 0.18 10.94
C GLY A 126 -0.92 -0.02 10.15
N HIS A 127 -1.03 -0.49 9.02
CA HIS A 127 -0.11 -0.89 7.95
C HIS A 127 1.38 -0.62 8.12
N ALA A 128 2.20 -1.64 7.90
CA ALA A 128 3.66 -1.53 7.78
C ALA A 128 4.11 -1.08 6.38
N SER A 129 3.25 -1.21 5.38
CA SER A 129 3.48 -0.81 3.98
C SER A 129 2.49 0.28 3.53
N HIS A 130 2.04 0.29 2.28
CA HIS A 130 1.18 1.32 1.70
C HIS A 130 1.82 2.72 1.59
N GLN A 131 3.16 2.79 1.58
CA GLN A 131 3.85 4.07 1.65
C GLN A 131 4.15 4.72 0.31
N ILE A 132 4.04 3.98 -0.81
CA ILE A 132 4.43 4.47 -2.13
C ILE A 132 3.29 4.46 -3.16
N GLY A 133 2.04 4.19 -2.72
CA GLY A 133 0.85 4.24 -3.58
C GLY A 133 0.68 3.05 -4.55
N LEU A 134 1.33 1.93 -4.28
CA LEU A 134 1.29 0.70 -5.08
C LEU A 134 0.71 -0.50 -4.31
N ASP A 135 0.12 -0.28 -3.15
CA ASP A 135 -0.57 -1.25 -2.32
C ASP A 135 -2.06 -0.90 -2.22
N ALA A 136 -2.95 -1.90 -2.17
CA ALA A 136 -4.37 -1.72 -1.91
C ALA A 136 -4.96 -2.90 -1.14
N ASP A 137 -5.77 -2.60 -0.13
CA ASP A 137 -6.55 -3.59 0.61
C ASP A 137 -7.94 -3.75 0.00
N ILE A 138 -8.32 -4.97 -0.30
CA ILE A 138 -9.63 -5.30 -0.88
C ILE A 138 -10.34 -6.24 0.06
N TRP A 139 -11.52 -5.83 0.55
CA TRP A 139 -12.24 -6.59 1.55
C TRP A 139 -12.81 -7.89 0.99
N TRP A 140 -12.83 -8.94 1.80
CA TRP A 140 -13.52 -10.19 1.46
C TRP A 140 -15.06 -10.04 1.45
N ARG A 141 -15.57 -8.96 2.04
CA ARG A 141 -17.00 -8.63 1.99
C ARG A 141 -17.37 -8.13 0.59
N PRO A 142 -18.37 -8.73 -0.07
CA PRO A 142 -18.88 -8.21 -1.34
C PRO A 142 -19.57 -6.85 -1.12
N MET A 143 -19.51 -6.00 -2.15
CA MET A 143 -20.21 -4.73 -2.19
C MET A 143 -21.74 -4.97 -2.23
N PRO A 144 -22.57 -4.19 -1.49
CA PRO A 144 -24.00 -4.21 -1.67
C PRO A 144 -24.40 -3.62 -3.04
N ASP A 145 -25.60 -3.95 -3.50
CA ASP A 145 -26.18 -3.49 -4.76
C ASP A 145 -26.55 -1.99 -4.80
N ARG A 146 -26.38 -1.27 -3.68
CA ARG A 146 -26.66 0.16 -3.53
C ARG A 146 -25.42 0.94 -3.11
N VAL A 147 -25.40 2.23 -3.42
CA VAL A 147 -24.38 3.14 -2.91
C VAL A 147 -24.55 3.31 -1.39
N MET A 148 -23.47 3.11 -0.66
CA MET A 148 -23.43 3.26 0.79
C MET A 148 -23.26 4.74 1.17
N SER A 149 -23.96 5.18 2.22
CA SER A 149 -23.71 6.50 2.81
C SER A 149 -22.29 6.58 3.42
N ALA A 150 -21.82 7.81 3.71
CA ALA A 150 -20.53 8.00 4.38
C ALA A 150 -20.47 7.23 5.71
N ASP A 151 -21.52 7.32 6.54
CA ASP A 151 -21.59 6.61 7.83
C ASP A 151 -21.59 5.09 7.67
N GLN A 152 -22.25 4.57 6.65
CA GLN A 152 -22.22 3.13 6.35
C GLN A 152 -20.82 2.68 5.94
N ARG A 153 -20.09 3.49 5.15
CA ARG A 153 -18.70 3.19 4.77
C ARG A 153 -17.76 3.21 5.98
N GLU A 154 -18.04 4.06 6.97
CA GLU A 154 -17.26 4.11 8.21
C GLU A 154 -17.60 2.95 9.17
N SER A 155 -18.87 2.58 9.30
CA SER A 155 -19.34 1.64 10.34
C SER A 155 -19.44 0.20 9.88
N THR A 156 -19.46 -0.11 8.56
CA THR A 156 -19.56 -1.50 8.06
C THR A 156 -18.44 -2.37 8.63
N PRO A 157 -18.74 -3.47 9.33
CA PRO A 157 -17.72 -4.32 9.91
C PRO A 157 -17.01 -5.16 8.85
N PHE A 158 -15.77 -5.51 9.11
CA PHE A 158 -15.05 -6.54 8.36
C PHE A 158 -15.70 -7.92 8.51
N ILE A 159 -15.43 -8.80 7.56
CA ILE A 159 -15.76 -10.23 7.66
C ILE A 159 -14.45 -11.01 7.64
N SER A 160 -14.11 -11.62 8.78
CA SER A 160 -13.02 -12.59 8.80
C SER A 160 -13.44 -13.87 8.08
N MET A 161 -12.60 -14.35 7.18
CA MET A 161 -12.78 -15.63 6.49
C MET A 161 -12.40 -16.84 7.36
N LEU A 162 -11.93 -16.62 8.59
CA LEU A 162 -11.52 -17.69 9.48
C LEU A 162 -12.64 -18.16 10.42
N ASP A 163 -12.60 -19.44 10.75
CA ASP A 163 -13.25 -20.00 11.91
C ASP A 163 -12.39 -19.69 13.14
N LYS A 164 -12.80 -18.67 13.91
CA LYS A 164 -12.05 -18.20 15.09
C LYS A 164 -11.94 -19.24 16.22
N SER A 165 -12.70 -20.33 16.16
CA SER A 165 -12.61 -21.44 17.12
C SER A 165 -11.52 -22.45 16.79
N LYS A 166 -10.93 -22.39 15.61
CA LYS A 166 -9.91 -23.32 15.12
C LYS A 166 -8.65 -22.60 14.70
N PHE A 167 -7.50 -23.22 14.94
CA PHE A 167 -6.22 -22.66 14.50
C PHE A 167 -6.12 -22.64 12.98
N LEU A 168 -5.87 -21.46 12.41
CA LEU A 168 -5.64 -21.23 10.97
C LEU A 168 -6.57 -22.03 10.06
N THR A 169 -7.86 -21.98 10.33
CA THR A 169 -8.88 -22.70 9.56
C THR A 169 -9.85 -21.72 8.91
N VAL A 170 -10.07 -21.88 7.60
CA VAL A 170 -11.09 -21.10 6.87
C VAL A 170 -12.49 -21.58 7.30
N ASP A 171 -13.41 -20.64 7.54
CA ASP A 171 -14.83 -20.90 7.79
C ASP A 171 -15.55 -21.16 6.46
N ASP A 172 -15.89 -22.40 6.19
CA ASP A 172 -16.54 -22.83 4.93
C ASP A 172 -17.95 -22.25 4.74
N ARG A 173 -18.55 -21.65 5.76
CA ARG A 173 -19.82 -20.92 5.64
C ARG A 173 -19.65 -19.52 5.06
N LYS A 174 -18.43 -18.97 5.11
CA LYS A 174 -18.07 -17.62 4.62
C LYS A 174 -17.26 -17.68 3.34
N TRP A 175 -16.45 -18.70 3.19
CA TRP A 175 -15.61 -18.91 2.01
C TRP A 175 -16.35 -19.71 0.93
N SER A 176 -16.36 -19.20 -0.27
CA SER A 176 -16.95 -19.86 -1.43
C SER A 176 -15.93 -20.00 -2.57
N PRO A 177 -16.20 -20.82 -3.58
CA PRO A 177 -15.37 -20.86 -4.78
C PRO A 177 -15.22 -19.50 -5.47
N LEU A 178 -16.16 -18.58 -5.26
CA LEU A 178 -16.12 -17.24 -5.83
C LEU A 178 -15.04 -16.38 -5.17
N ASN A 179 -14.77 -16.54 -3.87
CA ASN A 179 -13.63 -15.89 -3.20
C ASN A 179 -12.30 -16.35 -3.81
N ALA A 180 -12.18 -17.67 -4.10
CA ALA A 180 -10.99 -18.21 -4.76
C ALA A 180 -10.83 -17.64 -6.18
N LYS A 181 -11.91 -17.58 -6.98
CA LYS A 181 -11.89 -16.95 -8.31
C LYS A 181 -11.46 -15.48 -8.25
N LEU A 182 -11.96 -14.72 -7.27
CA LEU A 182 -11.64 -13.30 -7.11
C LEU A 182 -10.15 -13.08 -6.89
N VAL A 183 -9.55 -13.76 -5.93
CA VAL A 183 -8.12 -13.57 -5.62
C VAL A 183 -7.21 -14.11 -6.74
N MET A 184 -7.60 -15.20 -7.41
CA MET A 184 -6.88 -15.72 -8.57
C MET A 184 -6.97 -14.78 -9.77
N LEU A 185 -8.14 -14.15 -10.00
CA LEU A 185 -8.29 -13.09 -11.01
C LEU A 185 -7.36 -11.92 -10.69
N ALA A 186 -7.31 -11.43 -9.44
CA ALA A 186 -6.37 -10.37 -9.06
C ALA A 186 -4.91 -10.76 -9.33
N ALA A 187 -4.53 -12.02 -9.05
CA ALA A 187 -3.18 -12.52 -9.28
C ALA A 187 -2.79 -12.63 -10.77
N SER A 188 -3.78 -12.77 -11.66
CA SER A 188 -3.53 -12.92 -13.10
C SER A 188 -3.13 -11.62 -13.81
N TYR A 189 -3.31 -10.46 -13.17
CA TYR A 189 -2.87 -9.20 -13.76
C TYR A 189 -1.34 -9.12 -13.82
N PRO A 190 -0.75 -8.75 -14.97
CA PRO A 190 0.70 -8.70 -15.15
C PRO A 190 1.38 -7.79 -14.13
N GLN A 191 0.82 -6.61 -13.88
CA GLN A 191 1.35 -5.61 -12.97
C GLN A 191 1.21 -5.98 -11.48
N VAL A 192 0.48 -7.03 -11.13
CA VAL A 192 0.42 -7.53 -9.76
C VAL A 192 1.68 -8.31 -9.44
N GLU A 193 2.49 -7.80 -8.53
CA GLU A 193 3.71 -8.45 -8.06
C GLU A 193 3.37 -9.59 -7.08
N ARG A 194 2.49 -9.29 -6.12
CA ARG A 194 2.01 -10.27 -5.13
C ARG A 194 0.71 -9.88 -4.47
N ILE A 195 0.08 -10.85 -3.87
CA ILE A 195 -1.12 -10.67 -3.05
C ILE A 195 -0.86 -11.30 -1.69
N PHE A 196 -1.10 -10.56 -0.61
CA PHE A 196 -0.98 -11.10 0.73
C PHE A 196 -2.34 -11.54 1.24
N VAL A 197 -2.38 -12.75 1.80
CA VAL A 197 -3.56 -13.37 2.38
C VAL A 197 -3.20 -14.09 3.68
N ASN A 198 -4.19 -14.39 4.52
CA ASN A 198 -3.96 -15.25 5.68
C ASN A 198 -3.42 -16.63 5.24
N PRO A 199 -2.50 -17.26 6.00
CA PRO A 199 -2.00 -18.60 5.68
C PRO A 199 -3.10 -19.64 5.47
N ALA A 200 -4.18 -19.60 6.25
CA ALA A 200 -5.31 -20.50 6.09
C ALA A 200 -6.00 -20.33 4.72
N ILE A 201 -6.13 -19.08 4.23
CA ILE A 201 -6.69 -18.80 2.91
C ILE A 201 -5.77 -19.35 1.81
N LYS A 202 -4.46 -19.15 1.93
CA LYS A 202 -3.50 -19.74 0.98
C LYS A 202 -3.60 -21.27 0.98
N GLN A 203 -3.68 -21.90 2.14
CA GLN A 203 -3.84 -23.36 2.25
C GLN A 203 -5.15 -23.82 1.60
N LYS A 204 -6.27 -23.11 1.84
CA LYS A 204 -7.56 -23.41 1.22
C LYS A 204 -7.49 -23.34 -0.30
N LEU A 205 -6.81 -22.32 -0.85
CA LEU A 205 -6.57 -22.23 -2.30
C LEU A 205 -5.74 -23.42 -2.81
N CYS A 206 -4.65 -23.78 -2.13
CA CYS A 206 -3.81 -24.91 -2.51
C CYS A 206 -4.58 -26.23 -2.56
N GLN A 207 -5.52 -26.44 -1.65
CA GLN A 207 -6.31 -27.65 -1.53
C GLN A 207 -7.48 -27.72 -2.51
N THR A 208 -8.13 -26.58 -2.77
CA THR A 208 -9.44 -26.59 -3.45
C THR A 208 -9.43 -26.02 -4.87
N TRP A 209 -8.44 -25.20 -5.23
CA TRP A 209 -8.36 -24.62 -6.56
C TRP A 209 -8.00 -25.67 -7.63
N LYS A 210 -8.86 -25.84 -8.62
CA LYS A 210 -8.71 -26.80 -9.72
C LYS A 210 -8.37 -26.16 -11.07
N GLY A 211 -8.39 -24.81 -11.14
CA GLY A 211 -8.04 -24.07 -12.35
C GLY A 211 -6.53 -23.91 -12.54
N ASP A 212 -6.15 -23.07 -13.49
CA ASP A 212 -4.74 -22.71 -13.74
C ASP A 212 -4.07 -22.15 -12.48
N ARG A 213 -2.88 -22.64 -12.16
CA ARG A 213 -2.09 -22.28 -10.97
C ARG A 213 -0.92 -21.36 -11.28
N THR A 214 -0.73 -20.96 -12.53
CA THR A 214 0.41 -20.16 -13.00
C THR A 214 0.67 -18.95 -12.09
N TYR A 215 -0.38 -18.22 -11.71
CA TYR A 215 -0.27 -17.01 -10.89
C TYR A 215 -0.40 -17.25 -9.39
N MET A 216 -0.64 -18.50 -8.96
CA MET A 216 -0.88 -18.80 -7.53
C MET A 216 0.35 -18.52 -6.67
N GLY A 217 1.55 -18.58 -7.22
CA GLY A 217 2.80 -18.22 -6.55
C GLY A 217 2.86 -16.76 -6.09
N LYS A 218 2.13 -15.85 -6.78
CA LYS A 218 2.00 -14.44 -6.36
C LYS A 218 1.20 -14.27 -5.06
N ILE A 219 0.34 -15.25 -4.71
CA ILE A 219 -0.50 -15.21 -3.49
C ILE A 219 0.33 -15.72 -2.32
N ARG A 220 0.73 -14.81 -1.43
CA ARG A 220 1.71 -15.08 -0.35
C ARG A 220 1.03 -15.07 1.01
N PRO A 221 1.31 -16.08 1.86
CA PRO A 221 0.82 -16.10 3.23
C PRO A 221 1.53 -15.04 4.08
N ILE A 222 0.75 -14.36 4.95
CA ILE A 222 1.26 -13.41 5.92
C ILE A 222 0.31 -13.36 7.15
N TYR A 223 0.79 -12.84 8.28
CA TYR A 223 -0.03 -12.60 9.46
C TYR A 223 -1.21 -11.67 9.18
N GLY A 224 -2.33 -11.86 9.86
CA GLY A 224 -3.57 -11.11 9.58
C GLY A 224 -4.16 -11.49 8.22
N HIS A 225 -4.67 -10.51 7.47
CA HIS A 225 -5.20 -10.65 6.11
C HIS A 225 -6.31 -11.70 5.94
N ASP A 226 -7.06 -11.91 7.01
CA ASP A 226 -8.25 -12.76 7.03
C ASP A 226 -9.55 -11.98 6.74
N GLU A 227 -9.52 -10.65 6.83
CA GLU A 227 -10.66 -9.75 6.60
C GLU A 227 -10.60 -9.05 5.22
N HIS A 228 -9.43 -9.00 4.63
CA HIS A 228 -9.13 -8.47 3.30
C HIS A 228 -7.95 -9.23 2.69
N PHE A 229 -7.78 -9.11 1.39
CA PHE A 229 -6.51 -9.43 0.74
C PHE A 229 -5.84 -8.14 0.31
N HIS A 230 -4.51 -8.13 0.40
CA HIS A 230 -3.69 -6.96 0.09
C HIS A 230 -3.02 -7.18 -1.27
N VAL A 231 -3.34 -6.36 -2.24
CA VAL A 231 -2.72 -6.38 -3.56
C VAL A 231 -1.54 -5.42 -3.58
N ARG A 232 -0.42 -5.89 -4.11
CA ARG A 232 0.78 -5.10 -4.38
C ARG A 232 1.08 -5.10 -5.86
N LEU A 233 1.18 -3.94 -6.46
CA LEU A 233 1.68 -3.78 -7.82
C LEU A 233 3.21 -3.68 -7.81
N GLU A 234 3.85 -4.09 -8.89
CA GLU A 234 5.27 -3.88 -9.11
C GLU A 234 5.61 -2.40 -9.33
N CYS A 235 6.87 -2.06 -9.14
CA CYS A 235 7.36 -0.75 -9.51
C CYS A 235 7.14 -0.52 -11.00
N PRO A 236 6.64 0.68 -11.42
CA PRO A 236 6.44 0.96 -12.83
C PRO A 236 7.75 0.83 -13.63
N PRO A 237 7.69 0.34 -14.87
CA PRO A 237 8.85 0.38 -15.76
C PRO A 237 9.43 1.80 -15.86
N GLY A 238 10.74 1.91 -15.77
CA GLY A 238 11.43 3.20 -15.85
C GLY A 238 11.30 4.12 -14.64
N ALA A 239 10.81 3.62 -13.49
CA ALA A 239 10.72 4.38 -12.23
C ALA A 239 11.99 4.20 -11.38
N PRO A 240 13.07 5.00 -11.57
CA PRO A 240 14.37 4.75 -10.94
C PRO A 240 14.35 4.92 -9.42
N ASN A 241 13.38 5.63 -8.89
CA ASN A 241 13.27 5.91 -7.46
C ASN A 241 12.42 4.87 -6.70
N CYS A 242 11.66 4.03 -7.40
CA CYS A 242 10.88 2.95 -6.82
C CYS A 242 11.78 1.74 -6.59
N LYS A 243 11.84 1.26 -5.35
CA LYS A 243 12.63 0.09 -4.99
C LYS A 243 11.75 -1.16 -5.01
N PRO A 244 11.91 -2.05 -6.02
CA PRO A 244 11.11 -3.26 -6.11
C PRO A 244 11.41 -4.20 -4.93
N GLN A 245 10.46 -5.05 -4.62
CA GLN A 245 10.67 -6.15 -3.69
C GLN A 245 11.38 -7.30 -4.42
N ALA A 246 12.07 -8.18 -3.70
CA ALA A 246 12.65 -9.38 -4.29
C ALA A 246 11.55 -10.24 -4.95
N ALA A 247 11.81 -10.76 -6.13
CA ALA A 247 10.86 -11.59 -6.88
C ALA A 247 10.33 -12.76 -6.03
N VAL A 248 9.07 -13.14 -6.28
CA VAL A 248 8.53 -14.37 -5.67
C VAL A 248 9.27 -15.58 -6.23
N GLY A 249 9.56 -16.57 -5.37
CA GLY A 249 10.19 -17.82 -5.81
C GLY A 249 9.33 -18.58 -6.82
N ALA A 250 9.96 -19.48 -7.57
CA ALA A 250 9.26 -20.34 -8.52
C ALA A 250 8.20 -21.23 -7.84
N GLY A 251 7.21 -21.68 -8.62
CA GLY A 251 6.14 -22.55 -8.18
C GLY A 251 4.93 -21.81 -7.63
N ASP A 252 3.94 -22.56 -7.18
CA ASP A 252 2.65 -22.05 -6.74
C ASP A 252 2.62 -21.66 -5.24
N GLY A 253 3.71 -21.89 -4.51
CA GLY A 253 3.82 -21.57 -3.09
C GLY A 253 2.96 -22.46 -2.17
N CYS A 254 2.61 -23.67 -2.62
CA CYS A 254 1.88 -24.69 -1.85
C CYS A 254 2.81 -25.76 -1.26
N ASP A 255 4.01 -25.41 -1.00
CA ASP A 255 5.12 -26.26 -0.58
C ASP A 255 5.46 -26.13 0.93
N LYS A 256 6.67 -26.53 1.29
CA LYS A 256 7.18 -26.47 2.67
C LYS A 256 7.14 -25.06 3.26
N SER A 257 7.24 -24.00 2.45
CA SER A 257 7.17 -22.62 2.91
C SER A 257 5.78 -22.27 3.46
N LEU A 258 4.72 -22.83 2.86
CA LEU A 258 3.37 -22.73 3.41
C LEU A 258 3.20 -23.58 4.66
N ALA A 259 3.74 -24.83 4.66
CA ALA A 259 3.64 -25.73 5.81
C ALA A 259 4.26 -25.13 7.08
N TRP A 260 5.30 -24.32 6.97
CA TRP A 260 5.92 -23.61 8.09
C TRP A 260 4.92 -22.77 8.89
N TRP A 261 3.96 -22.10 8.23
CA TRP A 261 2.92 -21.29 8.89
C TRP A 261 2.01 -22.10 9.82
N PHE A 262 1.87 -23.42 9.59
CA PHE A 262 1.06 -24.34 10.38
C PHE A 262 1.85 -25.05 11.48
N SER A 263 3.15 -24.80 11.58
CA SER A 263 4.00 -25.23 12.69
C SER A 263 3.87 -24.29 13.89
N LYS A 264 4.50 -24.63 15.00
CA LYS A 264 4.56 -23.74 16.18
C LYS A 264 5.52 -22.55 15.99
N GLU A 265 6.48 -22.65 15.07
CA GLU A 265 7.59 -21.74 14.94
C GLU A 265 7.19 -20.28 14.65
N PRO A 266 6.33 -19.96 13.63
CA PRO A 266 5.95 -18.58 13.36
C PRO A 266 5.17 -17.92 14.50
N TRP A 267 4.57 -18.72 15.37
CA TRP A 267 3.69 -18.28 16.46
C TRP A 267 4.39 -18.30 17.83
N ALA A 268 5.62 -18.84 17.90
CA ALA A 268 6.38 -18.92 19.13
C ALA A 268 6.73 -17.52 19.66
N ALA A 269 6.62 -17.33 20.98
CA ALA A 269 7.17 -16.13 21.61
C ALA A 269 8.69 -16.11 21.39
N PRO A 270 9.30 -14.95 21.22
CA PRO A 270 10.74 -14.82 21.30
C PRO A 270 11.23 -15.46 22.60
N LYS A 271 12.26 -16.30 22.52
CA LYS A 271 12.89 -16.85 23.73
C LYS A 271 13.38 -15.68 24.56
N LYS A 272 12.87 -15.55 25.77
CA LYS A 272 13.38 -14.56 26.74
C LYS A 272 14.70 -15.08 27.29
N ASP A 273 15.77 -14.37 27.07
CA ASP A 273 17.00 -14.55 27.85
C ASP A 273 16.71 -13.96 29.26
N PRO A 274 16.76 -14.76 30.32
CA PRO A 274 16.48 -14.27 31.69
C PRO A 274 17.48 -13.18 32.13
N ASN A 275 18.68 -13.10 31.50
CA ASN A 275 19.70 -12.12 31.78
C ASN A 275 19.71 -10.91 30.82
N ALA A 276 18.85 -10.94 29.79
CA ALA A 276 18.78 -9.82 28.85
C ALA A 276 18.18 -8.58 29.51
N LYS A 277 18.84 -7.45 29.35
CA LYS A 277 18.23 -6.16 29.68
C LYS A 277 16.97 -5.96 28.86
N PRO A 278 15.90 -5.36 29.44
CA PRO A 278 14.71 -5.04 28.66
C PRO A 278 15.09 -4.32 27.36
N PRO A 279 14.56 -4.74 26.20
CA PRO A 279 14.87 -4.06 24.95
C PRO A 279 14.41 -2.60 25.04
N LYS A 280 15.26 -1.68 24.61
CA LYS A 280 14.84 -0.27 24.49
C LYS A 280 13.66 -0.21 23.52
N PRO A 281 12.62 0.61 23.80
CA PRO A 281 11.56 0.86 22.83
C PRO A 281 12.18 1.26 21.49
N PRO A 282 11.67 0.71 20.36
CA PRO A 282 12.16 1.12 19.05
C PRO A 282 11.91 2.63 18.87
N ARG A 283 12.93 3.36 18.44
CA ARG A 283 12.74 4.77 18.11
C ARG A 283 11.74 4.91 16.94
N PRO A 284 10.96 5.99 16.89
CA PRO A 284 10.11 6.26 15.76
C PRO A 284 10.93 6.41 14.46
N VAL A 285 10.39 6.00 13.34
CA VAL A 285 10.96 6.29 12.03
C VAL A 285 10.84 7.80 11.80
N MET A 286 11.98 8.45 11.55
CA MET A 286 12.07 9.88 11.28
C MET A 286 11.95 10.14 9.78
N VAL A 287 11.63 11.37 9.37
CA VAL A 287 11.61 11.73 7.94
C VAL A 287 12.99 11.52 7.31
N SER A 288 14.06 11.77 8.06
CA SER A 288 15.46 11.52 7.62
C SER A 288 15.80 10.05 7.39
N ASP A 289 15.01 9.10 7.93
CA ASP A 289 15.19 7.67 7.67
C ASP A 289 14.58 7.22 6.33
N LEU A 290 13.70 8.04 5.74
CA LEU A 290 13.07 7.78 4.45
C LEU A 290 14.01 8.18 3.30
N PRO A 291 13.70 7.80 2.03
CA PRO A 291 14.40 8.33 0.87
C PRO A 291 14.48 9.86 0.90
N ARG A 292 15.63 10.41 0.52
CA ARG A 292 15.90 11.88 0.58
C ARG A 292 14.77 12.73 -0.05
N ALA A 293 14.16 12.28 -1.14
CA ALA A 293 13.05 12.97 -1.79
C ALA A 293 11.82 13.15 -0.89
N CYS A 294 11.63 12.29 0.12
CA CYS A 294 10.42 12.30 0.96
C CYS A 294 10.30 13.56 1.82
N ALA A 295 11.41 14.16 2.26
CA ALA A 295 11.38 15.44 2.99
C ALA A 295 10.83 16.56 2.10
N ALA A 296 11.34 16.66 0.87
CA ALA A 296 10.85 17.65 -0.10
C ALA A 296 9.37 17.39 -0.49
N ILE A 297 8.98 16.12 -0.67
CA ILE A 297 7.59 15.77 -0.98
C ILE A 297 6.65 16.14 0.17
N ALA A 298 7.07 15.92 1.42
CA ALA A 298 6.26 16.26 2.60
C ALA A 298 5.99 17.77 2.68
N SER A 299 6.94 18.63 2.30
CA SER A 299 6.81 20.10 2.32
C SER A 299 6.38 20.72 0.98
N ALA A 300 6.25 19.92 -0.09
CA ALA A 300 5.88 20.42 -1.41
C ALA A 300 4.52 21.14 -1.43
N GLN A 301 4.33 22.02 -2.39
CA GLN A 301 3.02 22.62 -2.65
C GLN A 301 1.97 21.53 -2.91
N SER A 302 0.79 21.70 -2.31
CA SER A 302 -0.33 20.79 -2.54
C SER A 302 -0.90 20.95 -3.95
N ALA A 303 -1.35 19.84 -4.54
CA ALA A 303 -2.08 19.89 -5.80
C ALA A 303 -3.44 20.60 -5.59
N SER A 304 -3.90 21.38 -6.56
CA SER A 304 -5.24 21.93 -6.56
C SER A 304 -6.29 20.83 -6.75
N ALA A 305 -7.52 21.06 -6.27
CA ALA A 305 -8.63 20.13 -6.48
C ALA A 305 -8.87 19.84 -7.98
N GLY A 306 -8.76 20.86 -8.84
CA GLY A 306 -8.90 20.71 -10.29
C GLY A 306 -7.81 19.81 -10.89
N ALA A 307 -6.55 19.99 -10.49
CA ALA A 307 -5.45 19.14 -10.96
C ALA A 307 -5.62 17.67 -10.53
N THR A 308 -6.17 17.43 -9.35
CA THR A 308 -6.48 16.07 -8.85
C THR A 308 -7.58 15.42 -9.70
N LEU A 309 -8.64 16.16 -10.09
CA LEU A 309 -9.69 15.64 -10.96
C LEU A 309 -9.21 15.31 -12.37
N ILE A 310 -8.32 16.14 -12.95
CA ILE A 310 -7.72 15.88 -14.26
C ILE A 310 -6.90 14.59 -14.21
N ARG A 311 -6.05 14.41 -13.22
CA ARG A 311 -5.25 13.18 -13.05
C ARG A 311 -6.13 11.95 -12.87
N ASN A 312 -7.25 12.04 -12.18
CA ASN A 312 -8.18 10.92 -12.04
C ASN A 312 -8.73 10.50 -13.42
N ARG A 313 -9.06 11.45 -14.30
CA ARG A 313 -9.50 11.16 -15.67
C ARG A 313 -8.38 10.53 -16.51
N GLU A 314 -7.17 11.01 -16.40
CA GLU A 314 -5.99 10.45 -17.09
C GLU A 314 -5.70 9.02 -16.60
N ALA A 315 -5.77 8.76 -15.29
CA ALA A 315 -5.59 7.44 -14.73
C ALA A 315 -6.64 6.44 -15.25
N SER A 316 -7.91 6.86 -15.31
CA SER A 316 -9.01 6.03 -15.84
C SER A 316 -8.89 5.78 -17.36
N ALA A 317 -8.23 6.69 -18.09
CA ALA A 317 -8.00 6.56 -19.52
C ALA A 317 -6.76 5.73 -19.89
N MET A 318 -5.90 5.40 -18.93
CA MET A 318 -4.72 4.56 -19.19
C MET A 318 -5.15 3.16 -19.63
N PRO A 319 -4.67 2.64 -20.79
CA PRO A 319 -4.97 1.27 -21.18
C PRO A 319 -4.44 0.31 -20.12
N ALA A 320 -5.29 -0.60 -19.65
CA ALA A 320 -4.84 -1.73 -18.86
C ALA A 320 -3.83 -2.51 -19.71
N ALA A 321 -2.63 -2.76 -19.17
CA ALA A 321 -1.67 -3.62 -19.84
C ALA A 321 -2.38 -4.96 -20.15
N GLN A 322 -2.53 -5.27 -21.43
CA GLN A 322 -3.08 -6.56 -21.85
C GLN A 322 -2.03 -7.63 -21.51
N PRO A 323 -2.43 -8.82 -21.06
CA PRO A 323 -1.52 -9.92 -20.85
C PRO A 323 -0.91 -10.33 -22.20
N GLU A 324 0.32 -9.90 -22.48
CA GLU A 324 1.15 -10.55 -23.48
C GLU A 324 1.62 -11.87 -22.88
N MET A 325 1.24 -12.98 -23.52
CA MET A 325 1.80 -14.29 -23.22
C MET A 325 3.24 -14.33 -23.74
N ASP A 326 4.20 -14.02 -22.87
CA ASP A 326 5.60 -14.21 -23.17
C ASP A 326 5.99 -15.69 -22.94
N THR A 327 6.31 -16.38 -24.04
CA THR A 327 6.65 -17.82 -24.06
C THR A 327 8.13 -18.10 -23.74
N ASN A 328 8.92 -17.09 -23.31
CA ASN A 328 10.35 -17.24 -23.04
C ASN A 328 10.79 -16.64 -21.70
N ALA A 329 10.64 -17.40 -20.61
CA ALA A 329 11.27 -17.04 -19.34
C ALA A 329 12.42 -18.01 -19.00
N PRO A 330 13.65 -17.53 -18.70
CA PRO A 330 14.74 -18.39 -18.27
C PRO A 330 14.57 -18.85 -16.82
N SER A 331 14.90 -20.11 -16.58
CA SER A 331 14.91 -20.77 -15.28
C SER A 331 15.94 -20.17 -14.33
N VAL A 332 15.52 -19.76 -13.13
CA VAL A 332 16.40 -19.32 -12.04
C VAL A 332 16.30 -20.28 -10.86
N THR A 333 17.45 -20.70 -10.37
CA THR A 333 17.66 -21.65 -9.26
C THR A 333 17.08 -21.19 -7.92
N PRO A 334 16.62 -22.13 -7.04
CA PRO A 334 15.93 -21.80 -5.80
C PRO A 334 16.90 -21.57 -4.64
N ASN A 335 16.95 -20.34 -4.12
CA ASN A 335 17.55 -20.10 -2.81
C ASN A 335 16.90 -18.90 -2.12
N ALA A 336 15.80 -19.11 -1.41
CA ALA A 336 15.34 -18.19 -0.36
C ALA A 336 14.22 -18.85 0.49
N LEU A 337 14.60 -19.56 1.53
CA LEU A 337 13.70 -20.20 2.52
C LEU A 337 13.32 -19.27 3.69
N MET A 338 13.56 -17.95 3.60
CA MET A 338 13.19 -17.03 4.67
C MET A 338 12.20 -15.96 4.15
N PRO A 339 11.17 -15.60 4.93
CA PRO A 339 10.39 -14.40 4.65
C PRO A 339 11.33 -13.19 4.67
N PRO A 340 11.13 -12.19 3.80
CA PRO A 340 11.99 -11.00 3.76
C PRO A 340 12.04 -10.34 5.13
N ALA A 341 13.26 -9.96 5.56
CA ALA A 341 13.56 -9.37 6.86
C ALA A 341 12.84 -8.04 7.15
N ASP A 342 12.17 -7.45 6.18
CA ASP A 342 11.55 -6.12 6.22
C ASP A 342 10.06 -6.12 6.59
N ILE A 343 9.46 -7.26 6.98
CA ILE A 343 8.07 -7.28 7.46
C ILE A 343 8.10 -7.22 8.99
N PRO A 344 7.70 -6.09 9.62
CA PRO A 344 7.60 -6.02 11.06
C PRO A 344 6.60 -7.06 11.56
N ARG A 345 7.01 -7.89 12.52
CA ARG A 345 6.08 -8.78 13.21
C ARG A 345 5.07 -7.93 13.98
N PRO A 346 3.77 -8.25 13.95
CA PRO A 346 2.80 -7.57 14.79
C PRO A 346 3.24 -7.63 16.25
N SER A 347 3.18 -6.50 16.95
CA SER A 347 3.54 -6.38 18.35
C SER A 347 2.57 -7.06 19.33
N SER A 348 1.43 -7.55 18.82
CA SER A 348 0.42 -8.26 19.61
C SER A 348 0.02 -9.57 18.93
N ARG A 349 0.08 -10.65 19.68
CA ARG A 349 -0.49 -11.95 19.31
C ARG A 349 -1.99 -11.82 19.15
N PRO A 350 -2.62 -12.53 18.21
CA PRO A 350 -3.99 -12.94 18.38
C PRO A 350 -4.06 -13.79 19.64
N SER A 351 -4.89 -13.41 20.61
CA SER A 351 -5.18 -14.24 21.77
C SER A 351 -5.74 -15.57 21.28
N LEU A 352 -4.98 -16.63 21.52
CA LEU A 352 -5.46 -18.00 21.41
C LEU A 352 -6.25 -18.26 22.70
N ASN A 353 -7.55 -17.97 22.71
CA ASN A 353 -8.52 -18.57 23.63
C ASN A 353 -9.34 -19.58 22.84
#